data_9eaf127d48651a9972d8986bd6880417
#
_entry.id   9eaf127d48651a9972d8986bd6880417
#
_cell.length_a   1.000
_cell.length_b   1.000
_cell.length_c   1.000
_cell.angle_alpha   90.00
_cell.angle_beta   90.00
_cell.angle_gamma   90.00
#
_symmetry.space_group_name_H-M   'P 1'
#
loop_
_entity.id
_entity.type
_entity.pdbx_description
1 polymer ?
#
loop_
_entity_poly.entity_id
_entity_poly.type
_entity_poly.pdbx_seq_one_letter_code
_entity_poly.pdbx_strand_id
1 'polypeptide(L)'
;MTTRETIFLYTDGAASGNPGPGGYGVVLKCGDLRKELSGGFALTTNNRMEMLAVIKGLESLKWEGARVEVYSDSSYVVNTMTQGWKRKKNHDLWARMDSLCARFNVTFHWLKGHAGHPENERCDALAVAAYSRPDLPADEGYNTGESQELF
;
A
#
# COMPACT_ATOMS: atom_id res chain seq x y z
N MET A 1 -1.50 15.26 29.63
CA MET A 1 -1.70 14.17 28.67
C MET A 1 -1.19 14.55 27.32
N THR A 2 -0.35 13.73 26.75
CA THR A 2 0.23 14.01 25.45
C THR A 2 -0.74 13.60 24.34
N THR A 3 -1.11 14.57 23.49
CA THR A 3 -1.93 14.29 22.32
C THR A 3 -1.00 13.86 21.20
N ARG A 4 -1.23 12.68 20.64
CA ARG A 4 -0.44 12.20 19.51
C ARG A 4 -0.88 12.89 18.24
N GLU A 5 0.09 13.26 17.44
CA GLU A 5 -0.18 13.89 16.16
C GLU A 5 -0.73 12.88 15.16
N THR A 6 -1.48 13.39 14.20
CA THR A 6 -1.99 12.58 13.09
C THR A 6 -0.82 12.09 12.24
N ILE A 7 -0.90 10.84 11.83
CA ILE A 7 0.08 10.24 10.93
C ILE A 7 -0.47 10.35 9.52
N PHE A 8 0.35 10.90 8.61
CA PHE A 8 0.04 11.00 7.20
C PHE A 8 0.79 9.91 6.45
N LEU A 9 0.05 9.07 5.75
CA LEU A 9 0.59 7.90 5.05
C LEU A 9 0.36 8.07 3.56
N TYR A 10 1.44 8.31 2.81
CA TYR A 10 1.40 8.42 1.36
C TYR A 10 1.87 7.10 0.76
N THR A 11 1.16 6.61 -0.24
CA THR A 11 1.40 5.27 -0.79
C THR A 11 1.32 5.27 -2.30
N ASP A 12 2.10 4.37 -2.92
CA ASP A 12 1.98 4.08 -4.34
C ASP A 12 2.48 2.67 -4.61
N GLY A 13 1.95 2.07 -5.66
CA GLY A 13 2.36 0.75 -6.11
C GLY A 13 2.35 0.69 -7.62
N ALA A 14 3.25 -0.10 -8.17
CA ALA A 14 3.38 -0.22 -9.62
C ALA A 14 3.91 -1.59 -10.00
N ALA A 15 3.57 -2.05 -11.19
CA ALA A 15 4.16 -3.26 -11.76
C ALA A 15 4.58 -2.98 -13.20
N SER A 16 5.73 -3.52 -13.57
CA SER A 16 6.24 -3.45 -14.94
C SER A 16 5.64 -4.62 -15.71
N GLY A 17 4.54 -4.36 -16.43
CA GLY A 17 3.65 -5.41 -16.90
C GLY A 17 2.68 -5.77 -15.77
N ASN A 18 1.54 -6.32 -16.11
CA ASN A 18 0.51 -6.62 -15.12
C ASN A 18 -0.15 -7.96 -15.41
N PRO A 19 0.43 -9.11 -14.96
CA PRO A 19 1.49 -9.22 -13.94
C PRO A 19 2.90 -9.01 -14.47
N GLY A 20 3.80 -8.76 -13.54
CA GLY A 20 5.21 -8.57 -13.81
C GLY A 20 5.96 -8.18 -12.54
N PRO A 21 7.24 -7.79 -12.63
CA PRO A 21 7.93 -7.24 -11.47
C PRO A 21 7.20 -6.01 -10.97
N GLY A 22 7.02 -5.92 -9.66
CA GLY A 22 6.30 -4.80 -9.07
C GLY A 22 6.89 -4.37 -7.75
N GLY A 23 6.56 -3.15 -7.34
CA GLY A 23 7.04 -2.60 -6.09
C GLY A 23 6.05 -1.65 -5.46
N TYR A 24 6.30 -1.35 -4.21
CA TYR A 24 5.53 -0.36 -3.45
C TYR A 24 6.45 0.69 -2.86
N GLY A 25 5.91 1.88 -2.67
CA GLY A 25 6.60 2.98 -2.01
C GLY A 25 5.68 3.64 -1.00
N VAL A 26 6.24 4.01 0.13
CA VAL A 26 5.52 4.59 1.26
C VAL A 26 6.30 5.75 1.83
N VAL A 27 5.61 6.85 2.11
CA VAL A 27 6.16 7.95 2.90
C VAL A 27 5.25 8.17 4.09
N LEU A 28 5.83 8.11 5.28
CA LEU A 28 5.14 8.37 6.53
C LEU A 28 5.60 9.71 7.09
N LYS A 29 4.63 10.54 7.50
CA LYS A 29 4.92 11.82 8.12
C LYS A 29 4.11 11.97 9.40
N CYS A 30 4.78 12.41 10.46
CA CYS A 30 4.12 12.70 11.73
C CYS A 30 4.89 13.84 12.40
N GLY A 31 4.32 15.03 12.41
CA GLY A 31 5.04 16.21 12.87
C GLY A 31 6.28 16.44 12.02
N ASP A 32 7.44 16.50 12.66
CA ASP A 32 8.72 16.68 12.00
C ASP A 32 9.37 15.36 11.56
N LEU A 33 8.77 14.22 11.92
CA LEU A 33 9.30 12.92 11.57
C LEU A 33 8.85 12.52 10.18
N ARG A 34 9.78 11.93 9.43
CA ARG A 34 9.52 11.41 8.09
C ARG A 34 10.25 10.10 7.88
N LYS A 35 9.56 9.12 7.32
CA LYS A 35 10.15 7.79 7.08
C LYS A 35 9.70 7.31 5.71
N GLU A 36 10.58 6.62 5.00
CA GLU A 36 10.29 6.00 3.71
C GLU A 36 10.42 4.48 3.81
N LEU A 37 9.50 3.78 3.16
CA LEU A 37 9.54 2.33 3.05
C LEU A 37 9.37 1.96 1.58
N SER A 38 9.97 0.85 1.16
CA SER A 38 9.76 0.33 -0.18
C SER A 38 10.09 -1.16 -0.22
N GLY A 39 9.60 -1.83 -1.25
CA GLY A 39 9.90 -3.24 -1.48
C GLY A 39 9.40 -3.65 -2.84
N GLY A 40 9.94 -4.76 -3.36
CA GLY A 40 9.57 -5.25 -4.68
C GLY A 40 9.46 -6.76 -4.71
N PHE A 41 8.79 -7.25 -5.76
CA PHE A 41 8.54 -8.67 -5.99
C PHE A 41 8.75 -9.01 -7.46
N ALA A 42 9.15 -10.26 -7.71
CA ALA A 42 9.49 -10.71 -9.06
C ALA A 42 8.26 -10.81 -9.97
N LEU A 43 7.12 -11.19 -9.41
CA LEU A 43 5.87 -11.35 -10.17
C LEU A 43 4.69 -10.97 -9.29
N THR A 44 3.99 -9.90 -9.66
CA THR A 44 2.84 -9.40 -8.91
C THR A 44 1.99 -8.52 -9.82
N THR A 45 1.02 -7.80 -9.24
CA THR A 45 0.12 -6.92 -9.99
C THR A 45 0.14 -5.51 -9.41
N ASN A 46 -0.32 -4.54 -10.21
CA ASN A 46 -0.47 -3.16 -9.75
C ASN A 46 -1.35 -3.11 -8.48
N ASN A 47 -2.50 -3.76 -8.51
CA ASN A 47 -3.44 -3.70 -7.39
C ASN A 47 -2.84 -4.25 -6.10
N ARG A 48 -2.11 -5.38 -6.19
CA ARG A 48 -1.47 -5.95 -5.01
C ARG A 48 -0.42 -4.99 -4.43
N MET A 49 0.33 -4.30 -5.30
CA MET A 49 1.35 -3.35 -4.84
C MET A 49 0.72 -2.10 -4.22
N GLU A 50 -0.39 -1.62 -4.77
CA GLU A 50 -1.13 -0.51 -4.18
C GLU A 50 -1.66 -0.88 -2.79
N MET A 51 -2.19 -2.09 -2.64
CA MET A 51 -2.66 -2.58 -1.34
C MET A 51 -1.49 -2.74 -0.36
N LEU A 52 -0.39 -3.33 -0.83
CA LEU A 52 0.74 -3.64 0.03
C LEU A 52 1.44 -2.38 0.54
N ALA A 53 1.42 -1.30 -0.26
CA ALA A 53 1.94 -0.01 0.20
C ALA A 53 1.21 0.45 1.46
N VAL A 54 -0.12 0.40 1.47
CA VAL A 54 -0.92 0.76 2.64
C VAL A 54 -0.64 -0.19 3.80
N ILE A 55 -0.64 -1.49 3.52
CA ILE A 55 -0.42 -2.52 4.54
C ILE A 55 0.94 -2.33 5.21
N LYS A 56 2.01 -2.18 4.43
CA LYS A 56 3.36 -2.01 4.97
C LYS A 56 3.48 -0.72 5.79
N GLY A 57 2.84 0.34 5.33
CA GLY A 57 2.80 1.58 6.08
C GLY A 57 2.13 1.40 7.44
N LEU A 58 0.95 0.79 7.46
CA LEU A 58 0.22 0.56 8.70
C LEU A 58 0.96 -0.42 9.62
N GLU A 59 1.57 -1.47 9.07
CA GLU A 59 2.33 -2.43 9.87
C GLU A 59 3.54 -1.80 10.56
N SER A 60 4.07 -0.72 10.03
CA SER A 60 5.23 -0.05 10.62
C SER A 60 4.87 0.82 11.83
N LEU A 61 3.57 1.06 12.07
CA LEU A 61 3.12 1.92 13.16
C LEU A 61 3.12 1.18 14.49
N LYS A 62 3.47 1.92 15.55
CA LYS A 62 3.61 1.35 16.89
C LYS A 62 2.52 1.80 17.86
N TRP A 63 1.65 2.72 17.46
CA TRP A 63 0.66 3.31 18.37
C TRP A 63 -0.72 2.78 18.06
N GLU A 64 -1.25 1.91 18.89
CA GLU A 64 -2.63 1.45 18.78
C GLU A 64 -3.58 2.65 18.88
N GLY A 65 -4.60 2.66 18.03
CA GLY A 65 -5.58 3.73 18.02
C GLY A 65 -5.12 5.02 17.37
N ALA A 66 -3.92 5.05 16.78
CA ALA A 66 -3.41 6.25 16.12
C ALA A 66 -4.35 6.68 14.98
N ARG A 67 -4.49 7.99 14.81
CA ARG A 67 -5.20 8.55 13.65
C ARG A 67 -4.27 8.53 12.44
N VAL A 68 -4.72 7.90 11.36
CA VAL A 68 -3.90 7.78 10.15
C VAL A 68 -4.71 8.26 8.96
N GLU A 69 -4.16 9.24 8.24
CA GLU A 69 -4.74 9.73 6.99
C GLU A 69 -3.96 9.10 5.84
N VAL A 70 -4.60 8.20 5.10
CA VAL A 70 -3.97 7.47 3.99
C VAL A 70 -4.28 8.16 2.67
N TYR A 71 -3.26 8.45 1.89
CA TYR A 71 -3.38 9.06 0.58
C TYR A 71 -2.90 8.08 -0.48
N SER A 72 -3.79 7.75 -1.43
CA SER A 72 -3.51 6.80 -2.51
C SER A 72 -4.16 7.27 -3.80
N ASP A 73 -3.50 7.05 -4.92
CA ASP A 73 -4.09 7.31 -6.24
C ASP A 73 -4.82 6.09 -6.80
N SER A 74 -4.86 5.00 -6.04
CA SER A 74 -5.57 3.78 -6.44
C SER A 74 -7.06 3.88 -6.10
N SER A 75 -7.90 4.06 -7.11
CA SER A 75 -9.35 4.04 -6.91
C SER A 75 -9.81 2.65 -6.43
N TYR A 76 -9.12 1.59 -6.85
CA TYR A 76 -9.41 0.24 -6.40
C TYR A 76 -9.29 0.10 -4.88
N VAL A 77 -8.19 0.57 -4.30
CA VAL A 77 -7.97 0.51 -2.85
C VAL A 77 -8.93 1.42 -2.11
N VAL A 78 -8.98 2.70 -2.52
CA VAL A 78 -9.76 3.70 -1.79
C VAL A 78 -11.25 3.36 -1.84
N ASN A 79 -11.78 3.01 -3.01
CA ASN A 79 -13.21 2.74 -3.14
C ASN A 79 -13.62 1.41 -2.50
N THR A 80 -12.73 0.42 -2.50
CA THR A 80 -13.03 -0.83 -1.79
C THR A 80 -13.17 -0.56 -0.30
N MET A 81 -12.28 0.26 0.26
CA MET A 81 -12.31 0.56 1.69
C MET A 81 -13.40 1.56 2.10
N THR A 82 -13.77 2.49 1.21
CA THR A 82 -14.72 3.56 1.55
C THR A 82 -16.11 3.35 1.00
N GLN A 83 -16.25 2.67 -0.15
CA GLN A 83 -17.51 2.48 -0.86
C GLN A 83 -18.01 1.03 -0.81
N GLY A 84 -17.22 0.14 -0.22
CA GLY A 84 -17.61 -1.26 -0.12
C GLY A 84 -17.60 -2.01 -1.44
N TRP A 85 -16.69 -1.66 -2.36
CA TRP A 85 -16.57 -2.39 -3.61
C TRP A 85 -16.34 -3.87 -3.34
N LYS A 86 -16.92 -4.73 -4.18
CA LYS A 86 -16.84 -6.17 -4.03
C LYS A 86 -15.40 -6.66 -4.17
N ARG A 87 -14.99 -7.52 -3.24
CA ARG A 87 -13.63 -8.07 -3.19
C ARG A 87 -13.62 -9.43 -3.86
N LYS A 88 -13.15 -9.47 -5.12
CA LYS A 88 -13.13 -10.69 -5.93
C LYS A 88 -11.77 -11.39 -5.93
N LYS A 89 -10.71 -10.66 -5.63
CA LYS A 89 -9.32 -11.14 -5.65
C LYS A 89 -8.56 -10.56 -4.46
N ASN A 90 -7.34 -11.04 -4.28
CA ASN A 90 -6.41 -10.50 -3.28
C ASN A 90 -6.92 -10.64 -1.85
N HIS A 91 -7.62 -11.74 -1.57
CA HIS A 91 -8.25 -11.96 -0.27
C HIS A 91 -7.25 -11.99 0.87
N ASP A 92 -6.04 -12.49 0.61
CA ASP A 92 -4.94 -12.50 1.59
C ASP A 92 -4.60 -11.07 2.04
N LEU A 93 -4.49 -10.16 1.07
CA LEU A 93 -4.14 -8.76 1.38
C LEU A 93 -5.33 -8.01 1.99
N TRP A 94 -6.56 -8.27 1.53
CA TRP A 94 -7.72 -7.64 2.14
C TRP A 94 -7.89 -8.04 3.60
N ALA A 95 -7.61 -9.30 3.94
CA ALA A 95 -7.67 -9.75 5.34
C ALA A 95 -6.64 -9.01 6.20
N ARG A 96 -5.42 -8.83 5.70
CA ARG A 96 -4.38 -8.05 6.40
C ARG A 96 -4.79 -6.59 6.55
N MET A 97 -5.34 -6.01 5.48
CA MET A 97 -5.81 -4.62 5.48
C MET A 97 -6.88 -4.42 6.57
N ASP A 98 -7.87 -5.31 6.60
CA ASP A 98 -8.96 -5.20 7.58
C ASP A 98 -8.44 -5.30 9.01
N SER A 99 -7.53 -6.24 9.27
CA SER A 99 -6.94 -6.40 10.61
C SER A 99 -6.21 -5.14 11.04
N LEU A 100 -5.46 -4.54 10.13
CA LEU A 100 -4.70 -3.33 10.43
C LEU A 100 -5.62 -2.14 10.64
N CYS A 101 -6.63 -1.97 9.81
CA CYS A 101 -7.56 -0.86 9.94
C CYS A 101 -8.40 -0.96 11.22
N ALA A 102 -8.57 -2.15 11.78
CA ALA A 102 -9.23 -2.32 13.07
C ALA A 102 -8.38 -1.83 14.25
N ARG A 103 -7.06 -1.76 14.07
CA ARG A 103 -6.13 -1.33 15.13
C ARG A 103 -5.95 0.19 15.19
N PHE A 104 -6.27 0.88 14.10
CA PHE A 104 -6.03 2.33 13.96
C PHE A 104 -7.31 3.04 13.56
N ASN A 105 -7.30 4.36 13.67
CA ASN A 105 -8.39 5.20 13.18
C ASN A 105 -7.98 5.72 11.80
N VAL A 106 -8.33 4.95 10.76
CA VAL A 106 -7.84 5.16 9.40
C VAL A 106 -8.89 5.86 8.54
N THR A 107 -8.48 6.92 7.85
CA THR A 107 -9.29 7.60 6.84
C THR A 107 -8.56 7.51 5.51
N PHE A 108 -9.26 7.11 4.45
CA PHE A 108 -8.67 6.99 3.11
C PHE A 108 -9.04 8.19 2.26
N HIS A 109 -8.04 8.74 1.56
CA HIS A 109 -8.21 9.87 0.63
C HIS A 109 -7.68 9.47 -0.74
N TRP A 110 -8.48 9.70 -1.76
CA TRP A 110 -8.06 9.43 -3.13
C TRP A 110 -7.36 10.66 -3.71
N LEU A 111 -6.19 10.43 -4.33
CA LEU A 111 -5.45 11.46 -5.06
C LEU A 111 -5.63 11.22 -6.54
N LYS A 112 -5.99 12.26 -7.27
CA LYS A 112 -6.18 12.16 -8.72
C LYS A 112 -4.82 12.21 -9.42
N GLY A 113 -4.34 11.04 -9.88
CA GLY A 113 -3.12 10.94 -10.68
C GLY A 113 -1.90 11.53 -9.97
N HIS A 114 -0.80 11.70 -10.71
CA HIS A 114 0.46 12.19 -10.15
C HIS A 114 0.57 13.71 -10.11
N ALA A 115 -0.51 14.43 -10.36
CA ALA A 115 -0.47 15.85 -10.59
C ALA A 115 -0.19 16.64 -9.30
N GLY A 116 1.06 17.06 -9.12
CA GLY A 116 1.40 18.06 -8.12
C GLY A 116 1.42 17.59 -6.67
N HIS A 117 1.58 16.29 -6.43
CA HIS A 117 1.66 15.73 -5.08
C HIS A 117 3.08 15.19 -4.83
N PRO A 118 3.99 16.01 -4.24
CA PRO A 118 5.40 15.62 -4.09
C PRO A 118 5.62 14.30 -3.36
N GLU A 119 4.86 14.03 -2.30
CA GLU A 119 5.04 12.79 -1.56
C GLU A 119 4.51 11.58 -2.35
N ASN A 120 3.44 11.76 -3.12
CA ASN A 120 2.96 10.69 -3.99
C ASN A 120 3.96 10.39 -5.11
N GLU A 121 4.56 11.44 -5.69
CA GLU A 121 5.62 11.27 -6.70
C GLU A 121 6.83 10.55 -6.10
N ARG A 122 7.16 10.86 -4.84
CA ARG A 122 8.25 10.16 -4.14
C ARG A 122 7.91 8.68 -3.96
N CYS A 123 6.68 8.36 -3.60
CA CYS A 123 6.24 6.97 -3.46
C CYS A 123 6.36 6.22 -4.79
N ASP A 124 5.99 6.85 -5.90
CA ASP A 124 6.16 6.26 -7.22
C ASP A 124 7.63 5.97 -7.50
N ALA A 125 8.51 6.91 -7.26
CA ALA A 125 9.93 6.73 -7.46
C ALA A 125 10.50 5.58 -6.62
N LEU A 126 10.06 5.48 -5.36
CA LEU A 126 10.44 4.38 -4.47
C LEU A 126 9.97 3.02 -5.02
N ALA A 127 8.74 2.96 -5.50
CA ALA A 127 8.16 1.75 -6.05
C ALA A 127 8.93 1.28 -7.31
N VAL A 128 9.21 2.21 -8.22
CA VAL A 128 9.95 1.89 -9.46
C VAL A 128 11.36 1.43 -9.13
N ALA A 129 12.06 2.11 -8.23
CA ALA A 129 13.40 1.72 -7.82
C ALA A 129 13.39 0.33 -7.18
N ALA A 130 12.36 0.02 -6.40
CA ALA A 130 12.25 -1.27 -5.74
C ALA A 130 12.12 -2.42 -6.72
N TYR A 131 11.23 -2.31 -7.72
CA TYR A 131 11.04 -3.42 -8.66
C TYR A 131 12.13 -3.49 -9.73
N SER A 132 12.97 -2.47 -9.83
CA SER A 132 14.09 -2.47 -10.77
C SER A 132 15.32 -3.20 -10.25
N ARG A 133 15.29 -3.69 -9.02
CA ARG A 133 16.40 -4.44 -8.42
C ARG A 133 16.47 -5.86 -8.98
N PRO A 134 17.69 -6.45 -9.02
CA PRO A 134 17.81 -7.88 -9.31
C PRO A 134 17.37 -8.71 -8.09
N ASP A 135 17.12 -9.99 -8.32
CA ASP A 135 16.88 -10.97 -7.25
C ASP A 135 15.70 -10.61 -6.34
N LEU A 136 14.58 -10.20 -6.96
CA LEU A 136 13.38 -9.89 -6.21
C LEU A 136 12.73 -11.15 -5.64
N PRO A 137 12.17 -11.07 -4.41
CA PRO A 137 11.45 -12.21 -3.83
C PRO A 137 10.13 -12.46 -4.55
N ALA A 138 9.56 -13.63 -4.30
CA ALA A 138 8.24 -13.96 -4.81
C ALA A 138 7.15 -13.28 -3.97
N ASP A 139 6.07 -12.89 -4.64
CA ASP A 139 4.83 -12.50 -3.97
C ASP A 139 4.04 -13.79 -3.74
N GLU A 140 4.27 -14.42 -2.61
CA GLU A 140 3.78 -15.78 -2.34
C GLU A 140 2.25 -15.85 -2.34
N GLY A 141 1.59 -14.86 -1.80
CA GLY A 141 0.14 -14.81 -1.78
C GLY A 141 -0.48 -14.77 -3.16
N TYR A 142 0.16 -14.08 -4.08
CA TYR A 142 -0.30 -14.02 -5.47
C TYR A 142 -0.16 -15.38 -6.14
N ASN A 143 1.00 -16.02 -6.04
CA ASN A 143 1.23 -17.33 -6.65
C ASN A 143 0.32 -18.39 -6.08
N THR A 144 0.13 -18.40 -4.77
CA THR A 144 -0.75 -19.36 -4.10
C THR A 144 -2.19 -19.19 -4.56
N GLY A 145 -2.65 -17.93 -4.66
CA GLY A 145 -4.00 -17.63 -5.12
C GLY A 145 -4.27 -18.15 -6.52
N GLU A 146 -3.34 -17.96 -7.45
CA GLU A 146 -3.48 -18.48 -8.81
C GLU A 146 -3.50 -19.99 -8.86
N SER A 147 -2.65 -20.64 -8.08
CA SER A 147 -2.61 -22.10 -8.03
C SER A 147 -3.95 -22.67 -7.58
N GLN A 148 -4.62 -22.03 -6.64
CA GLN A 148 -5.92 -22.47 -6.15
C GLN A 148 -7.03 -22.29 -7.19
N GLU A 149 -6.93 -21.32 -8.06
CA GLU A 149 -7.94 -21.07 -9.08
C GLU A 149 -7.95 -22.10 -10.19
N LEU A 150 -6.92 -22.92 -10.29
CA LEU A 150 -6.83 -23.97 -11.30
C LEU A 150 -7.72 -25.17 -10.99
N PHE A 151 -8.24 -25.24 -9.80
CA PHE A 151 -9.07 -26.33 -9.33
C PHE A 151 -10.37 -25.80 -8.76
#